data_72f9c436af7b7e9300ee506cb230f296
#
_entry.id   72f9c436af7b7e9300ee506cb230f296
#
_cell.length_a   1.000
_cell.length_b   1.000
_cell.length_c   1.000
_cell.angle_alpha   90.00
_cell.angle_beta   90.00
_cell.angle_gamma   90.00
#
_symmetry.space_group_name_H-M   'P 1'
#
loop_
_entity.id
_entity.type
_entity.pdbx_description
1 polymer ?
#
loop_
_entity_poly.entity_id
_entity_poly.type
_entity_poly.pdbx_seq_one_letter_code
_entity_poly.pdbx_strand_id
1 'polypeptide(L)'
;ETPSSCQLGHTIAEPDGQLCHCGNRGCVETLVSVPSILRRINELSKGKIKDKDVFFRKAADGDRLCELVLRDAGAALGVAIANVITFTAITNVMLRSILCKVSPVFFDAVRDTIAKNVIYPFSRDVKVQINQQEEDCSALGAAYYAQKEYFSVEYGFKSY
;
A
#
# COMPACT_ATOMS: atom_id res chain seq x y z
N GLU A 1 -10.84 17.04 -18.04
CA GLU A 1 -11.13 16.38 -16.74
C GLU A 1 -10.03 15.39 -16.50
N THR A 2 -9.17 15.65 -15.52
CA THR A 2 -8.21 14.64 -15.05
C THR A 2 -9.00 13.54 -14.39
N PRO A 3 -8.89 12.27 -14.82
CA PRO A 3 -9.52 11.17 -14.12
C PRO A 3 -8.99 11.19 -12.68
N SER A 4 -9.90 11.26 -11.72
CA SER A 4 -9.54 11.16 -10.31
C SER A 4 -8.76 9.86 -10.12
N SER A 5 -7.55 9.94 -9.61
CA SER A 5 -6.75 8.76 -9.29
C SER A 5 -7.52 7.87 -8.32
N CYS A 6 -7.48 6.55 -8.53
CA CYS A 6 -8.10 5.58 -7.62
C CYS A 6 -7.57 5.79 -6.19
N GLN A 7 -8.47 5.98 -5.25
CA GLN A 7 -8.17 6.32 -3.85
C GLN A 7 -8.34 5.08 -2.95
N LEU A 8 -7.54 4.04 -3.17
CA LEU A 8 -7.62 2.78 -2.39
C LEU A 8 -7.54 3.04 -0.87
N GLY A 9 -6.72 4.01 -0.46
CA GLY A 9 -6.57 4.37 0.95
C GLY A 9 -7.86 4.85 1.61
N HIS A 10 -8.83 5.34 0.84
CA HIS A 10 -10.10 5.84 1.35
C HIS A 10 -11.27 4.86 1.21
N THR A 11 -11.02 3.63 0.78
CA THR A 11 -12.01 2.55 0.90
C THR A 11 -12.17 2.14 2.36
N ILE A 12 -13.38 1.77 2.75
CA ILE A 12 -13.69 1.40 4.14
C ILE A 12 -13.22 -0.04 4.38
N ALA A 13 -12.31 -0.22 5.33
CA ALA A 13 -11.82 -1.51 5.79
C ALA A 13 -12.44 -1.92 7.16
N GLU A 14 -12.72 -0.95 8.01
CA GLU A 14 -13.33 -1.15 9.33
C GLU A 14 -14.54 -0.21 9.48
N PRO A 15 -15.78 -0.67 9.22
CA PRO A 15 -16.96 0.13 9.52
C PRO A 15 -16.90 0.65 10.98
N ASP A 16 -17.22 1.92 11.19
CA ASP A 16 -17.13 2.59 12.49
C ASP A 16 -15.72 2.71 13.10
N GLY A 17 -14.71 2.39 12.33
CA GLY A 17 -13.31 2.53 12.71
C GLY A 17 -12.89 3.99 12.92
N GLN A 18 -11.59 4.23 12.93
CA GLN A 18 -11.05 5.55 13.20
C GLN A 18 -11.45 6.58 12.15
N LEU A 19 -11.67 7.82 12.59
CA LEU A 19 -11.92 8.96 11.71
C LEU A 19 -10.72 9.21 10.80
N CYS A 20 -10.95 9.22 9.50
CA CYS A 20 -9.99 9.55 8.47
C CYS A 20 -10.06 11.06 8.15
N HIS A 21 -8.96 11.63 7.67
CA HIS A 21 -8.93 13.05 7.26
C HIS A 21 -9.88 13.36 6.07
N CYS A 22 -10.31 12.34 5.31
CA CYS A 22 -11.31 12.50 4.25
C CYS A 22 -12.75 12.68 4.78
N GLY A 23 -12.96 12.58 6.10
CA GLY A 23 -14.25 12.68 6.74
C GLY A 23 -14.95 11.32 7.00
N ASN A 24 -14.54 10.24 6.35
CA ASN A 24 -15.07 8.90 6.59
C ASN A 24 -14.42 8.24 7.81
N ARG A 25 -15.03 7.15 8.29
CA ARG A 25 -14.43 6.30 9.32
C ARG A 25 -13.95 4.98 8.75
N GLY A 26 -12.86 4.45 9.31
CA GLY A 26 -12.36 3.11 9.00
C GLY A 26 -11.74 2.94 7.62
N CYS A 27 -11.24 4.01 7.03
CA CYS A 27 -10.50 3.94 5.77
C CYS A 27 -9.24 3.08 5.91
N VAL A 28 -8.84 2.38 4.86
CA VAL A 28 -7.58 1.62 4.79
C VAL A 28 -6.41 2.47 5.27
N GLU A 29 -6.34 3.74 4.90
CA GLU A 29 -5.28 4.67 5.31
C GLU A 29 -5.14 4.80 6.83
N THR A 30 -6.24 4.72 7.58
CA THR A 30 -6.20 4.77 9.05
C THR A 30 -5.56 3.54 9.69
N LEU A 31 -5.30 2.49 8.90
CA LEU A 31 -4.66 1.24 9.32
C LEU A 31 -3.22 1.13 8.81
N VAL A 32 -2.94 1.64 7.59
CA VAL A 32 -1.69 1.34 6.87
C VAL A 32 -0.74 2.53 6.74
N SER A 33 -1.19 3.76 6.98
CA SER A 33 -0.30 4.91 6.90
C SER A 33 0.73 4.92 8.03
N VAL A 34 1.92 5.44 7.75
CA VAL A 34 2.98 5.56 8.78
C VAL A 34 2.50 6.31 10.03
N PRO A 35 1.78 7.44 9.93
CA PRO A 35 1.20 8.09 11.11
C PRO A 35 0.26 7.19 11.91
N SER A 36 -0.59 6.40 11.24
CA SER A 36 -1.52 5.49 11.91
C SER A 36 -0.81 4.34 12.60
N ILE A 37 0.21 3.77 11.96
CA ILE A 37 1.08 2.74 12.53
C ILE A 37 1.81 3.28 13.76
N LEU A 38 2.38 4.49 13.69
CA LEU A 38 3.07 5.12 14.81
C LEU A 38 2.14 5.38 15.99
N ARG A 39 0.92 5.82 15.75
CA ARG A 39 -0.06 5.98 16.80
C ARG A 39 -0.35 4.64 17.47
N ARG A 40 -0.66 3.60 16.70
CA ARG A 40 -0.98 2.27 17.21
C ARG A 40 0.18 1.66 18.01
N ILE A 41 1.41 1.75 17.51
CA ILE A 41 2.58 1.23 18.25
C ILE A 41 2.85 2.04 19.52
N ASN A 42 2.62 3.36 19.50
CA ASN A 42 2.75 4.20 20.68
C ASN A 42 1.75 3.78 21.78
N GLU A 43 0.50 3.53 21.40
CA GLU A 43 -0.55 3.04 22.32
C GLU A 43 -0.16 1.67 22.90
N LEU A 44 0.16 0.69 22.06
CA LEU A 44 0.52 -0.66 22.47
C LEU A 44 1.80 -0.72 23.30
N SER A 45 2.78 0.13 22.98
CA SER A 45 4.04 0.23 23.74
C SER A 45 3.93 1.05 25.03
N LYS A 46 2.72 1.55 25.38
CA LYS A 46 2.49 2.44 26.51
C LYS A 46 3.41 3.68 26.48
N GLY A 47 3.52 4.29 25.32
CA GLY A 47 4.26 5.52 25.12
C GLY A 47 5.78 5.33 24.94
N LYS A 48 6.29 4.11 24.81
CA LYS A 48 7.73 3.83 24.66
C LYS A 48 8.24 4.05 23.24
N ILE A 49 7.38 3.92 22.22
CA ILE A 49 7.73 4.07 20.80
C ILE A 49 6.83 5.17 20.22
N LYS A 50 7.37 6.39 20.14
CA LYS A 50 6.64 7.58 19.64
C LYS A 50 7.22 8.10 18.32
N ASP A 51 8.49 7.83 18.11
CA ASP A 51 9.27 8.36 17.02
C ASP A 51 9.38 7.35 15.88
N LYS A 52 9.32 7.86 14.64
CA LYS A 52 9.39 7.06 13.42
C LYS A 52 10.71 6.30 13.29
N ASP A 53 11.82 6.95 13.59
CA ASP A 53 13.14 6.35 13.39
C ASP A 53 13.42 5.28 14.46
N VAL A 54 12.90 5.49 15.67
CA VAL A 54 12.90 4.46 16.73
C VAL A 54 12.07 3.26 16.31
N PHE A 55 10.87 3.49 15.75
CA PHE A 55 10.01 2.42 15.26
C PHE A 55 10.70 1.64 14.13
N PHE A 56 11.26 2.33 13.13
CA PHE A 56 11.88 1.67 11.98
C PHE A 56 13.10 0.83 12.39
N ARG A 57 13.94 1.34 13.26
CA ARG A 57 15.08 0.58 13.79
C ARG A 57 14.63 -0.66 14.53
N LYS A 58 13.68 -0.52 15.46
CA LYS A 58 13.14 -1.67 16.21
C LYS A 58 12.47 -2.72 15.31
N ALA A 59 11.75 -2.28 14.29
CA ALA A 59 11.14 -3.19 13.31
C ALA A 59 12.20 -3.92 12.48
N ALA A 60 13.28 -3.25 12.10
CA ALA A 60 14.42 -3.87 11.41
C ALA A 60 15.16 -4.87 12.29
N ASP A 61 15.22 -4.60 13.61
CA ASP A 61 15.83 -5.48 14.62
C ASP A 61 14.90 -6.66 15.03
N GLY A 62 13.70 -6.76 14.46
CA GLY A 62 12.76 -7.85 14.74
C GLY A 62 12.00 -7.71 16.07
N ASP A 63 11.77 -6.48 16.55
CA ASP A 63 10.93 -6.26 17.75
C ASP A 63 9.51 -6.79 17.50
N ARG A 64 9.08 -7.72 18.36
CA ARG A 64 7.81 -8.47 18.20
C ARG A 64 6.59 -7.56 18.14
N LEU A 65 6.59 -6.46 18.87
CA LEU A 65 5.47 -5.53 18.88
C LEU A 65 5.40 -4.72 17.60
N CYS A 66 6.56 -4.30 17.08
CA CYS A 66 6.67 -3.64 15.78
C CYS A 66 6.26 -4.57 14.64
N GLU A 67 6.69 -5.83 14.66
CA GLU A 67 6.29 -6.84 13.68
C GLU A 67 4.77 -7.11 13.71
N LEU A 68 4.17 -7.19 14.89
CA LEU A 68 2.72 -7.35 15.02
C LEU A 68 1.96 -6.22 14.31
N VAL A 69 2.33 -4.98 14.59
CA VAL A 69 1.67 -3.81 13.98
C VAL A 69 1.89 -3.77 12.46
N LEU A 70 3.08 -4.13 11.97
CA LEU A 70 3.37 -4.23 10.55
C LEU A 70 2.58 -5.34 9.87
N ARG A 71 2.44 -6.48 10.52
CA ARG A 71 1.64 -7.61 10.01
C ARG A 71 0.18 -7.25 9.87
N ASP A 72 -0.39 -6.62 10.89
CA ASP A 72 -1.79 -6.19 10.88
C ASP A 72 -2.04 -5.14 9.79
N ALA A 73 -1.15 -4.15 9.65
CA ALA A 73 -1.23 -3.15 8.59
C ALA A 73 -1.09 -3.79 7.19
N GLY A 74 -0.15 -4.73 7.03
CA GLY A 74 0.02 -5.48 5.79
C GLY A 74 -1.21 -6.32 5.43
N ALA A 75 -1.81 -6.97 6.42
CA ALA A 75 -3.04 -7.74 6.22
C ALA A 75 -4.21 -6.84 5.80
N ALA A 76 -4.41 -5.68 6.44
CA ALA A 76 -5.45 -4.73 6.05
C ALA A 76 -5.28 -4.24 4.60
N LEU A 77 -4.04 -3.89 4.20
CA LEU A 77 -3.74 -3.54 2.82
C LEU A 77 -3.98 -4.70 1.87
N GLY A 78 -3.59 -5.90 2.25
CA GLY A 78 -3.80 -7.12 1.46
C GLY A 78 -5.25 -7.41 1.16
N VAL A 79 -6.16 -7.24 2.13
CA VAL A 79 -7.62 -7.35 1.92
C VAL A 79 -8.11 -6.32 0.92
N ALA A 80 -7.71 -5.05 1.08
CA ALA A 80 -8.13 -3.98 0.18
C ALA A 80 -7.67 -4.26 -1.27
N ILE A 81 -6.42 -4.71 -1.45
CA ILE A 81 -5.89 -5.08 -2.77
C ILE A 81 -6.61 -6.30 -3.34
N ALA A 82 -6.88 -7.32 -2.53
CA ALA A 82 -7.63 -8.51 -2.97
C ALA A 82 -9.03 -8.16 -3.49
N ASN A 83 -9.71 -7.21 -2.85
CA ASN A 83 -11.00 -6.68 -3.31
C ASN A 83 -10.87 -6.00 -4.68
N VAL A 84 -9.82 -5.18 -4.89
CA VAL A 84 -9.56 -4.55 -6.19
C VAL A 84 -9.29 -5.59 -7.27
N ILE A 85 -8.45 -6.60 -7.00
CA ILE A 85 -8.16 -7.70 -7.94
C ILE A 85 -9.45 -8.42 -8.31
N THR A 86 -10.27 -8.76 -7.32
CA THR A 86 -11.54 -9.47 -7.54
C THR A 86 -12.52 -8.66 -8.39
N PHE A 87 -12.52 -7.33 -8.22
CA PHE A 87 -13.42 -6.44 -8.94
C PHE A 87 -12.93 -6.10 -10.35
N THR A 88 -11.62 -5.95 -10.57
CA THR A 88 -11.03 -5.47 -11.82
C THR A 88 -10.38 -6.55 -12.67
N ALA A 89 -10.11 -7.73 -12.09
CA ALA A 89 -9.29 -8.80 -12.68
C ALA A 89 -7.83 -8.38 -12.98
N ILE A 90 -7.35 -7.26 -12.43
CA ILE A 90 -5.96 -6.84 -12.55
C ILE A 90 -5.12 -7.60 -11.52
N THR A 91 -4.27 -8.52 -11.98
CA THR A 91 -3.53 -9.45 -11.13
C THR A 91 -2.07 -9.04 -10.85
N ASN A 92 -1.56 -8.04 -11.57
CA ASN A 92 -0.20 -7.54 -11.35
C ASN A 92 -0.23 -6.38 -10.33
N VAL A 93 0.38 -6.60 -9.18
CA VAL A 93 0.46 -5.63 -8.08
C VAL A 93 1.91 -5.25 -7.83
N MET A 94 2.21 -3.97 -7.93
CA MET A 94 3.51 -3.42 -7.59
C MET A 94 3.39 -2.54 -6.36
N LEU A 95 4.09 -2.90 -5.28
CA LEU A 95 4.10 -2.15 -4.04
C LEU A 95 5.36 -1.29 -3.94
N ARG A 96 5.17 -0.04 -3.54
CA ARG A 96 6.26 0.85 -3.13
C ARG A 96 5.93 1.48 -1.79
N SER A 97 6.66 1.09 -0.75
CA SER A 97 6.49 1.63 0.58
C SER A 97 7.79 1.56 1.36
N ILE A 98 8.03 2.57 2.19
CA ILE A 98 9.12 2.53 3.17
C ILE A 98 8.98 1.32 4.10
N LEU A 99 7.76 0.90 4.41
CA LEU A 99 7.50 -0.25 5.28
C LEU A 99 8.04 -1.56 4.70
N CYS A 100 8.04 -1.72 3.36
CA CYS A 100 8.66 -2.87 2.69
C CYS A 100 10.19 -2.88 2.81
N LYS A 101 10.82 -1.70 2.98
CA LYS A 101 12.26 -1.59 3.17
C LYS A 101 12.68 -1.85 4.63
N VAL A 102 11.81 -1.51 5.57
CA VAL A 102 12.08 -1.61 7.01
C VAL A 102 12.02 -3.05 7.50
N SER A 103 11.03 -3.82 7.05
CA SER A 103 10.86 -5.21 7.47
C SER A 103 10.12 -6.01 6.41
N PRO A 104 10.53 -7.27 6.14
CA PRO A 104 9.83 -8.16 5.22
C PRO A 104 8.41 -8.52 5.70
N VAL A 105 8.16 -8.44 7.01
CA VAL A 105 6.88 -8.83 7.64
C VAL A 105 5.69 -8.10 7.04
N PHE A 106 5.84 -6.81 6.72
CA PHE A 106 4.76 -6.03 6.10
C PHE A 106 4.41 -6.56 4.71
N PHE A 107 5.42 -6.76 3.86
CA PHE A 107 5.21 -7.24 2.50
C PHE A 107 4.68 -8.67 2.47
N ASP A 108 5.23 -9.55 3.31
CA ASP A 108 4.78 -10.93 3.42
C ASP A 108 3.31 -11.00 3.86
N ALA A 109 2.91 -10.18 4.83
CA ALA A 109 1.52 -10.10 5.26
C ALA A 109 0.58 -9.62 4.13
N VAL A 110 1.00 -8.63 3.34
CA VAL A 110 0.23 -8.20 2.15
C VAL A 110 0.07 -9.35 1.17
N ARG A 111 1.17 -9.97 0.77
CA ARG A 111 1.18 -11.07 -0.21
C ARG A 111 0.33 -12.25 0.25
N ASP A 112 0.53 -12.69 1.48
CA ASP A 112 -0.18 -13.85 2.04
C ASP A 112 -1.68 -13.58 2.18
N THR A 113 -2.05 -12.35 2.53
CA THR A 113 -3.46 -11.96 2.62
C THR A 113 -4.12 -11.88 1.25
N ILE A 114 -3.43 -11.35 0.24
CA ILE A 114 -3.93 -11.38 -1.14
C ILE A 114 -4.15 -12.81 -1.59
N ALA A 115 -3.16 -13.70 -1.39
CA ALA A 115 -3.25 -15.09 -1.79
C ALA A 115 -4.44 -15.85 -1.16
N LYS A 116 -4.81 -15.47 0.08
CA LYS A 116 -5.93 -16.08 0.81
C LYS A 116 -7.30 -15.54 0.39
N ASN A 117 -7.37 -14.31 -0.10
CA ASN A 117 -8.65 -13.61 -0.29
C ASN A 117 -9.04 -13.39 -1.76
N VAL A 118 -8.12 -13.56 -2.70
CA VAL A 118 -8.45 -13.48 -4.13
C VAL A 118 -9.14 -14.75 -4.57
N ILE A 119 -10.30 -14.60 -5.24
CA ILE A 119 -11.08 -15.74 -5.73
C ILE A 119 -10.38 -16.46 -6.90
N TYR A 120 -10.66 -17.75 -7.03
CA TYR A 120 -10.35 -18.53 -8.24
C TYR A 120 -11.20 -18.01 -9.42
N PRO A 121 -10.67 -17.87 -10.66
CA PRO A 121 -9.34 -18.31 -11.11
C PRO A 121 -8.22 -17.27 -10.92
N PHE A 122 -8.51 -16.03 -10.57
CA PHE A 122 -7.53 -14.93 -10.53
C PHE A 122 -6.35 -15.23 -9.59
N SER A 123 -6.58 -15.97 -8.51
CA SER A 123 -5.54 -16.32 -7.53
C SER A 123 -4.31 -17.02 -8.14
N ARG A 124 -4.45 -17.67 -9.30
CA ARG A 124 -3.33 -18.32 -9.99
C ARG A 124 -2.37 -17.34 -10.66
N ASP A 125 -2.89 -16.19 -11.08
CA ASP A 125 -2.17 -15.24 -11.92
C ASP A 125 -1.67 -14.03 -11.14
N VAL A 126 -1.98 -13.95 -9.84
CA VAL A 126 -1.58 -12.83 -8.99
C VAL A 126 -0.07 -12.79 -8.82
N LYS A 127 0.51 -11.66 -9.17
CA LYS A 127 1.92 -11.34 -8.96
C LYS A 127 2.03 -10.10 -8.09
N VAL A 128 2.62 -10.26 -6.92
CA VAL A 128 2.87 -9.15 -6.00
C VAL A 128 4.37 -8.92 -5.92
N GLN A 129 4.82 -7.72 -6.27
CA GLN A 129 6.23 -7.37 -6.35
C GLN A 129 6.52 -6.07 -5.62
N ILE A 130 7.72 -5.94 -5.07
CA ILE A 130 8.21 -4.68 -4.51
C ILE A 130 8.92 -3.90 -5.62
N ASN A 131 8.57 -2.63 -5.81
CA ASN A 131 9.38 -1.74 -6.63
C ASN A 131 10.65 -1.35 -5.85
N GLN A 132 11.79 -1.79 -6.36
CA GLN A 132 13.10 -1.55 -5.75
C GLN A 132 13.78 -0.27 -6.27
N GLN A 133 13.20 0.44 -7.23
CA GLN A 133 13.79 1.67 -7.74
C GLN A 133 13.90 2.71 -6.63
N GLU A 134 15.11 3.20 -6.41
CA GLU A 134 15.38 4.20 -5.36
C GLU A 134 15.05 5.62 -5.79
N GLU A 135 15.09 5.91 -7.09
CA GLU A 135 14.80 7.21 -7.66
C GLU A 135 13.30 7.56 -7.62
N ASP A 136 13.00 8.83 -7.77
CA ASP A 136 11.64 9.37 -7.73
C ASP A 136 10.77 8.84 -8.89
N CYS A 137 10.25 7.62 -8.71
CA CYS A 137 9.40 6.95 -9.69
C CYS A 137 8.18 7.79 -10.09
N SER A 138 7.74 8.71 -9.23
CA SER A 138 6.62 9.59 -9.53
C SER A 138 7.01 10.64 -10.56
N ALA A 139 8.20 11.25 -10.41
CA ALA A 139 8.74 12.19 -11.39
C ALA A 139 9.06 11.50 -12.72
N LEU A 140 9.67 10.30 -12.67
CA LEU A 140 9.94 9.50 -13.87
C LEU A 140 8.65 9.10 -14.59
N GLY A 141 7.64 8.64 -13.85
CA GLY A 141 6.34 8.29 -14.43
C GLY A 141 5.63 9.49 -15.06
N ALA A 142 5.67 10.65 -14.41
CA ALA A 142 5.12 11.89 -14.95
C ALA A 142 5.87 12.34 -16.22
N ALA A 143 7.20 12.27 -16.21
CA ALA A 143 8.02 12.61 -17.37
C ALA A 143 7.75 11.66 -18.55
N TYR A 144 7.65 10.36 -18.28
CA TYR A 144 7.31 9.36 -19.30
C TYR A 144 5.91 9.59 -19.88
N TYR A 145 4.94 9.87 -19.02
CA TYR A 145 3.58 10.17 -19.46
C TYR A 145 3.53 11.43 -20.32
N ALA A 146 4.17 12.52 -19.89
CA ALA A 146 4.24 13.75 -20.66
C ALA A 146 4.92 13.53 -22.03
N GLN A 147 6.01 12.77 -22.06
CA GLN A 147 6.70 12.42 -23.30
C GLN A 147 5.79 11.60 -24.24
N LYS A 148 5.08 10.61 -23.71
CA LYS A 148 4.15 9.78 -24.49
C LYS A 148 3.02 10.62 -25.08
N GLU A 149 2.41 11.49 -24.29
CA GLU A 149 1.34 12.40 -24.76
C GLU A 149 1.85 13.37 -25.84
N TYR A 150 3.02 13.96 -25.61
CA TYR A 150 3.64 14.88 -26.58
C TYR A 150 3.85 14.19 -27.93
N PHE A 151 4.49 13.03 -27.96
CA PHE A 151 4.76 12.29 -29.20
C PHE A 151 3.50 11.69 -29.83
N SER A 152 2.48 11.30 -29.06
CA SER A 152 1.23 10.78 -29.60
C SER A 152 0.42 11.84 -30.32
N VAL A 153 0.48 13.07 -29.84
CA VAL A 153 -0.22 14.23 -30.45
C VAL A 153 0.52 14.73 -31.69
N GLU A 154 1.84 14.81 -31.64
CA GLU A 154 2.63 15.46 -32.69
C GLU A 154 2.95 14.54 -33.88
N TYR A 155 3.06 13.24 -33.65
CA TYR A 155 3.47 12.26 -34.68
C TYR A 155 2.40 11.22 -35.04
N GLY A 156 1.21 11.32 -34.51
CA GLY A 156 0.07 10.45 -34.89
C GLY A 156 0.27 8.97 -34.59
N PHE A 157 1.21 8.61 -33.73
CA PHE A 157 1.38 7.23 -33.28
C PHE A 157 0.22 6.81 -32.38
N LYS A 158 -0.78 6.14 -32.98
CA LYS A 158 -1.80 5.45 -32.17
C LYS A 158 -1.15 4.25 -31.49
N SER A 159 -1.06 4.27 -30.18
CA SER A 159 -0.72 3.09 -29.40
C SER A 159 -1.81 2.04 -29.57
N TYR A 160 -1.43 0.87 -30.05
CA TYR A 160 -2.25 -0.35 -30.04
C TYR A 160 -2.29 -0.94 -28.63
#